data_b7a8cc3130523c6129c8cfbc3b5e2f93
#
_entry.id   b7a8cc3130523c6129c8cfbc3b5e2f93
#
_cell.length_a   1.000
_cell.length_b   1.000
_cell.length_c   1.000
_cell.angle_alpha   90.00
_cell.angle_beta   90.00
_cell.angle_gamma   90.00
#
_symmetry.space_group_name_H-M   'P 1'
#
loop_
_entity.id
_entity.type
_entity.pdbx_description
1 polymer ?
#
loop_
_entity_poly.entity_id
_entity_poly.type
_entity_poly.pdbx_seq_one_letter_code
_entity_poly.pdbx_strand_id
1 'polypeptide(L)'
;MTTGFIGRLRGNDQAAWFELWETFGPVVRAQLMKWGKGRIGSQTVQDLSQETLAALSESIDRFDPSRGARFSTWLLAIAKHVLGDELDRRGAQKRGGSRKATEFDESWMVASGDAAPDAQYEAAVFRAKVEKAIRVTQQEIEFADFSIFSMRVLEGKPGKEVAAAFGVSEPTVSRRLAKVREILRVRLAEVIAVYSFTAEEAAEPARNGLSLTPKQEAAAADAMFDEAIGEIYQRQMELRKLDQATRLK
;
A
#
# COMPACT_ATOMS: atom_id res chain seq x y z
N MET A 1 -1.69 14.45 -13.38
CA MET A 1 -2.27 13.10 -13.41
C MET A 1 -2.89 12.67 -12.08
N THR A 2 -2.29 12.97 -10.96
CA THR A 2 -2.79 12.73 -9.59
C THR A 2 -4.12 13.41 -9.25
N THR A 3 -4.44 14.53 -9.88
CA THR A 3 -5.75 15.19 -9.76
C THR A 3 -6.93 14.32 -10.18
N GLY A 4 -6.74 13.38 -11.10
CA GLY A 4 -7.81 12.50 -11.57
C GLY A 4 -8.30 11.50 -10.50
N PHE A 5 -7.40 10.88 -9.74
CA PHE A 5 -7.78 9.92 -8.70
C PHE A 5 -8.48 10.64 -7.51
N ILE A 6 -7.92 11.75 -7.04
CA ILE A 6 -8.56 12.56 -6.01
C ILE A 6 -9.93 13.09 -6.50
N GLY A 7 -10.03 13.50 -7.79
CA GLY A 7 -11.30 13.89 -8.39
C GLY A 7 -12.36 12.78 -8.36
N ARG A 8 -11.96 11.52 -8.62
CA ARG A 8 -12.86 10.36 -8.49
C ARG A 8 -13.33 10.14 -7.04
N LEU A 9 -12.43 10.26 -6.06
CA LEU A 9 -12.78 10.16 -4.64
C LEU A 9 -13.77 11.26 -4.24
N ARG A 10 -13.53 12.51 -4.63
CA ARG A 10 -14.45 13.66 -4.41
C ARG A 10 -15.79 13.46 -5.09
N GLY A 11 -15.81 12.85 -6.29
CA GLY A 11 -17.02 12.46 -7.01
C GLY A 11 -17.74 11.26 -6.43
N ASN A 12 -17.30 10.75 -5.26
CA ASN A 12 -17.87 9.58 -4.58
C ASN A 12 -17.88 8.31 -5.44
N ASP A 13 -16.86 8.14 -6.30
CA ASP A 13 -16.68 6.92 -7.10
C ASP A 13 -16.36 5.73 -6.18
N GLN A 14 -17.34 4.83 -6.04
CA GLN A 14 -17.26 3.65 -5.18
C GLN A 14 -16.06 2.74 -5.54
N ALA A 15 -15.72 2.61 -6.83
CA ALA A 15 -14.59 1.83 -7.28
C ALA A 15 -13.27 2.47 -6.83
N ALA A 16 -13.14 3.80 -6.89
CA ALA A 16 -11.96 4.51 -6.41
C ALA A 16 -11.78 4.37 -4.89
N TRP A 17 -12.88 4.45 -4.11
CA TRP A 17 -12.85 4.22 -2.66
C TRP A 17 -12.46 2.79 -2.32
N PHE A 18 -13.00 1.81 -3.01
CA PHE A 18 -12.64 0.40 -2.84
C PHE A 18 -11.14 0.17 -3.15
N GLU A 19 -10.67 0.69 -4.30
CA GLU A 19 -9.26 0.61 -4.70
C GLU A 19 -8.30 1.19 -3.65
N LEU A 20 -8.64 2.37 -3.13
CA LEU A 20 -7.86 3.04 -2.10
C LEU A 20 -7.78 2.18 -0.85
N TRP A 21 -8.93 1.71 -0.39
CA TRP A 21 -9.00 0.97 0.85
C TRP A 21 -8.38 -0.43 0.75
N GLU A 22 -8.57 -1.10 -0.38
CA GLU A 22 -7.89 -2.37 -0.65
C GLU A 22 -6.36 -2.23 -0.63
N THR A 23 -5.87 -1.10 -1.12
CA THR A 23 -4.43 -0.83 -1.19
C THR A 23 -3.86 -0.42 0.18
N PHE A 24 -4.46 0.57 0.84
CA PHE A 24 -3.89 1.17 2.05
C PHE A 24 -4.53 0.73 3.36
N GLY A 25 -5.72 0.15 3.33
CA GLY A 25 -6.41 -0.32 4.55
C GLY A 25 -5.57 -1.27 5.43
N PRO A 26 -4.86 -2.28 4.88
CA PRO A 26 -3.96 -3.12 5.67
C PRO A 26 -2.84 -2.34 6.35
N VAL A 27 -2.29 -1.32 5.68
CA VAL A 27 -1.23 -0.45 6.24
C VAL A 27 -1.77 0.40 7.38
N VAL A 28 -2.97 0.98 7.21
CA VAL A 28 -3.64 1.77 8.26
C VAL A 28 -3.93 0.89 9.49
N ARG A 29 -4.49 -0.30 9.31
CA ARG A 29 -4.78 -1.22 10.42
C ARG A 29 -3.52 -1.65 11.16
N ALA A 30 -2.44 -1.97 10.43
CA ALA A 30 -1.16 -2.30 11.05
C ALA A 30 -0.62 -1.13 11.91
N GLN A 31 -0.79 0.10 11.44
CA GLN A 31 -0.36 1.29 12.15
C GLN A 31 -1.23 1.58 13.38
N LEU A 32 -2.56 1.46 13.26
CA LEU A 32 -3.49 1.56 14.40
C LEU A 32 -3.17 0.53 15.48
N MET A 33 -2.88 -0.71 15.07
CA MET A 33 -2.47 -1.78 16.00
C MET A 33 -1.16 -1.44 16.69
N LYS A 34 -0.15 -0.94 15.96
CA LYS A 34 1.15 -0.53 16.50
C LYS A 34 0.98 0.55 17.58
N TRP A 35 0.22 1.60 17.29
CA TRP A 35 -0.02 2.71 18.21
C TRP A 35 -0.93 2.34 19.40
N GLY A 36 -1.90 1.48 19.13
CA GLY A 36 -2.87 1.03 20.12
C GLY A 36 -2.40 -0.14 20.99
N LYS A 37 -1.15 -0.63 20.82
CA LYS A 37 -0.62 -1.81 21.51
C LYS A 37 -0.87 -1.76 23.02
N GLY A 38 -1.54 -2.80 23.52
CA GLY A 38 -1.90 -2.94 24.95
C GLY A 38 -3.06 -2.05 25.42
N ARG A 39 -3.63 -1.18 24.56
CA ARG A 39 -4.75 -0.29 24.90
C ARG A 39 -6.03 -0.60 24.16
N ILE A 40 -5.93 -1.17 22.96
CA ILE A 40 -7.06 -1.57 22.12
C ILE A 40 -6.87 -2.99 21.59
N GLY A 41 -7.98 -3.70 21.38
CA GLY A 41 -8.01 -5.02 20.76
C GLY A 41 -8.22 -4.97 19.24
N SER A 42 -8.18 -6.16 18.62
CA SER A 42 -8.35 -6.32 17.17
C SER A 42 -9.69 -5.77 16.65
N GLN A 43 -10.78 -6.02 17.36
CA GLN A 43 -12.10 -5.51 16.99
C GLN A 43 -12.10 -3.98 16.96
N THR A 44 -11.53 -3.32 17.96
CA THR A 44 -11.40 -1.86 17.99
C THR A 44 -10.56 -1.34 16.81
N VAL A 45 -9.50 -2.04 16.42
CA VAL A 45 -8.70 -1.67 15.24
C VAL A 45 -9.54 -1.71 13.97
N GLN A 46 -10.43 -2.70 13.82
CA GLN A 46 -11.36 -2.76 12.70
C GLN A 46 -12.33 -1.57 12.69
N ASP A 47 -12.96 -1.29 13.84
CA ASP A 47 -13.90 -0.19 13.98
C ASP A 47 -13.22 1.15 13.66
N LEU A 48 -12.05 1.43 14.26
CA LEU A 48 -11.26 2.63 13.98
C LEU A 48 -10.79 2.71 12.52
N SER A 49 -10.55 1.58 11.85
CA SER A 49 -10.22 1.59 10.44
C SER A 49 -11.40 2.01 9.57
N GLN A 50 -12.63 1.65 9.92
CA GLN A 50 -13.84 2.13 9.24
C GLN A 50 -14.10 3.62 9.54
N GLU A 51 -13.93 4.04 10.80
CA GLU A 51 -14.02 5.44 11.17
C GLU A 51 -12.97 6.30 10.44
N THR A 52 -11.76 5.78 10.26
CA THR A 52 -10.71 6.45 9.45
C THR A 52 -11.16 6.63 8.01
N LEU A 53 -11.79 5.61 7.40
CA LEU A 53 -12.31 5.71 6.04
C LEU A 53 -13.46 6.73 5.93
N ALA A 54 -14.36 6.75 6.92
CA ALA A 54 -15.45 7.72 6.97
C ALA A 54 -14.92 9.16 7.11
N ALA A 55 -14.02 9.40 8.07
CA ALA A 55 -13.38 10.71 8.27
C ALA A 55 -12.57 11.16 7.04
N LEU A 56 -11.92 10.22 6.34
CA LEU A 56 -11.25 10.49 5.07
C LEU A 56 -12.26 10.94 4.01
N SER A 57 -13.40 10.27 3.90
CA SER A 57 -14.45 10.63 2.93
C SER A 57 -15.02 12.02 3.19
N GLU A 58 -15.26 12.37 4.45
CA GLU A 58 -15.78 13.68 4.86
C GLU A 58 -14.76 14.81 4.63
N SER A 59 -13.46 14.50 4.66
CA SER A 59 -12.39 15.50 4.57
C SER A 59 -11.68 15.54 3.23
N ILE A 60 -12.01 14.66 2.26
CA ILE A 60 -11.27 14.53 0.99
C ILE A 60 -11.22 15.82 0.18
N ASP A 61 -12.23 16.68 0.28
CA ASP A 61 -12.27 17.97 -0.40
C ASP A 61 -11.18 18.93 0.10
N ARG A 62 -10.73 18.77 1.33
CA ARG A 62 -9.66 19.59 1.96
C ARG A 62 -8.26 19.15 1.54
N PHE A 63 -8.09 17.91 1.02
CA PHE A 63 -6.78 17.46 0.58
C PHE A 63 -6.32 18.22 -0.66
N ASP A 64 -5.24 18.97 -0.56
CA ASP A 64 -4.63 19.73 -1.66
C ASP A 64 -3.26 19.16 -2.02
N PRO A 65 -3.18 18.39 -3.14
CA PRO A 65 -1.90 17.82 -3.58
C PRO A 65 -0.87 18.90 -3.97
N SER A 66 -1.28 20.14 -4.28
CA SER A 66 -0.37 21.22 -4.67
C SER A 66 0.49 21.73 -3.51
N ARG A 67 0.09 21.46 -2.28
CA ARG A 67 0.85 21.83 -1.07
C ARG A 67 2.06 20.92 -0.80
N GLY A 68 2.33 19.92 -1.67
CA GLY A 68 3.46 19.03 -1.53
C GLY A 68 3.32 17.99 -0.39
N ALA A 69 2.15 17.85 0.19
CA ALA A 69 1.89 16.84 1.20
C ALA A 69 1.63 15.47 0.54
N ARG A 70 2.22 14.41 1.09
CA ARG A 70 1.92 13.04 0.70
C ARG A 70 0.51 12.66 1.16
N PHE A 71 -0.24 12.01 0.28
CA PHE A 71 -1.57 11.48 0.66
C PHE A 71 -1.48 10.47 1.81
N SER A 72 -0.45 9.65 1.82
CA SER A 72 -0.17 8.69 2.88
C SER A 72 0.01 9.37 4.25
N THR A 73 0.68 10.51 4.30
CA THR A 73 0.86 11.31 5.52
C THR A 73 -0.47 11.86 6.03
N TRP A 74 -1.30 12.36 5.11
CA TRP A 74 -2.62 12.87 5.47
C TRP A 74 -3.55 11.77 5.97
N LEU A 75 -3.58 10.61 5.30
CA LEU A 75 -4.31 9.43 5.76
C LEU A 75 -3.85 8.97 7.15
N LEU A 76 -2.53 9.01 7.39
CA LEU A 76 -1.95 8.67 8.68
C LEU A 76 -2.39 9.63 9.80
N ALA A 77 -2.46 10.94 9.50
CA ALA A 77 -2.92 11.95 10.45
C ALA A 77 -4.39 11.72 10.84
N ILE A 78 -5.26 11.40 9.87
CA ILE A 78 -6.66 11.05 10.15
C ILE A 78 -6.74 9.81 11.04
N ALA A 79 -5.99 8.74 10.74
CA ALA A 79 -5.98 7.52 11.53
C ALA A 79 -5.50 7.78 12.98
N LYS A 80 -4.49 8.65 13.16
CA LYS A 80 -3.98 9.04 14.48
C LYS A 80 -5.01 9.85 15.27
N HIS A 81 -5.73 10.75 14.60
CA HIS A 81 -6.81 11.53 15.20
C HIS A 81 -7.93 10.62 15.71
N VAL A 82 -8.46 9.74 14.85
CA VAL A 82 -9.50 8.77 15.21
C VAL A 82 -9.08 7.88 16.39
N LEU A 83 -7.84 7.41 16.41
CA LEU A 83 -7.31 6.65 17.55
C LEU A 83 -7.24 7.51 18.81
N GLY A 84 -6.81 8.76 18.70
CA GLY A 84 -6.75 9.70 19.83
C GLY A 84 -8.10 9.90 20.50
N ASP A 85 -9.13 10.16 19.70
CA ASP A 85 -10.50 10.34 20.19
C ASP A 85 -11.03 9.09 20.92
N GLU A 86 -10.75 7.89 20.40
CA GLU A 86 -11.14 6.64 21.03
C GLU A 86 -10.42 6.43 22.39
N LEU A 87 -9.13 6.73 22.45
CA LEU A 87 -8.38 6.60 23.70
C LEU A 87 -8.85 7.61 24.75
N ASP A 88 -9.17 8.83 24.34
CA ASP A 88 -9.73 9.86 25.20
C ASP A 88 -11.15 9.49 25.69
N ARG A 89 -11.99 8.94 24.80
CA ARG A 89 -13.33 8.43 25.15
C ARG A 89 -13.24 7.34 26.20
N ARG A 90 -12.35 6.37 26.05
CA ARG A 90 -12.11 5.30 27.04
C ARG A 90 -11.60 5.86 28.36
N GLY A 91 -10.71 6.85 28.29
CA GLY A 91 -10.19 7.54 29.48
C GLY A 91 -11.30 8.30 30.23
N ALA A 92 -12.20 8.97 29.54
CA ALA A 92 -13.35 9.67 30.11
C ALA A 92 -14.34 8.68 30.76
N GLN A 93 -14.67 7.59 30.06
CA GLN A 93 -15.58 6.53 30.63
C GLN A 93 -15.04 5.95 31.93
N LYS A 94 -13.73 5.68 32.04
CA LYS A 94 -13.10 5.19 33.28
C LYS A 94 -13.21 6.20 34.41
N ARG A 95 -13.33 7.50 34.12
CA ARG A 95 -13.51 8.58 35.13
C ARG A 95 -14.97 8.98 35.34
N GLY A 96 -15.94 8.24 34.78
CA GLY A 96 -17.37 8.50 34.94
C GLY A 96 -17.92 9.63 34.08
N GLY A 97 -17.20 10.07 33.04
CA GLY A 97 -17.60 11.13 32.10
C GLY A 97 -17.87 10.61 30.68
N SER A 98 -18.51 11.43 29.84
CA SER A 98 -18.64 11.23 28.40
C SER A 98 -17.89 12.32 27.65
N ARG A 99 -17.21 11.97 26.55
CA ARG A 99 -16.56 12.93 25.64
C ARG A 99 -17.12 12.73 24.23
N LYS A 100 -17.47 13.81 23.54
CA LYS A 100 -17.83 13.75 22.10
C LYS A 100 -16.57 13.62 21.26
N ALA A 101 -16.69 12.93 20.12
CA ALA A 101 -15.65 12.90 19.09
C ALA A 101 -15.34 14.33 18.63
N THR A 102 -14.09 14.60 18.37
CA THR A 102 -13.62 15.90 17.89
C THR A 102 -13.62 15.87 16.35
N GLU A 103 -14.07 16.94 15.71
CA GLU A 103 -13.99 17.05 14.25
C GLU A 103 -12.52 17.17 13.83
N PHE A 104 -12.12 16.42 12.78
CA PHE A 104 -10.76 16.49 12.25
C PHE A 104 -10.53 17.85 11.59
N ASP A 105 -9.55 18.61 12.10
CA ASP A 105 -9.11 19.89 11.55
C ASP A 105 -7.64 19.80 11.14
N GLU A 106 -7.27 20.49 10.04
CA GLU A 106 -5.88 20.55 9.54
C GLU A 106 -4.89 21.14 10.56
N SER A 107 -5.35 21.97 11.48
CA SER A 107 -4.53 22.48 12.58
C SER A 107 -3.91 21.36 13.42
N TRP A 108 -4.56 20.21 13.44
CA TRP A 108 -4.08 19.01 14.09
C TRP A 108 -2.84 18.41 13.42
N MET A 109 -2.70 18.56 12.10
CA MET A 109 -1.49 18.14 11.37
C MET A 109 -0.28 19.01 11.73
N VAL A 110 -0.50 20.29 11.97
CA VAL A 110 0.57 21.24 12.36
C VAL A 110 0.94 21.09 13.84
N ALA A 111 -0.06 20.85 14.70
CA ALA A 111 0.14 20.69 16.15
C ALA A 111 0.80 19.34 16.51
N SER A 112 0.63 18.31 15.67
CA SER A 112 1.22 16.98 15.88
C SER A 112 2.61 16.90 15.23
N GLY A 113 3.60 17.63 15.73
CA GLY A 113 5.01 17.51 15.30
C GLY A 113 5.56 16.07 15.30
N ASP A 114 4.88 15.14 16.02
CA ASP A 114 5.11 13.70 16.04
C ASP A 114 4.37 12.93 14.93
N ALA A 115 3.64 13.59 14.03
CA ALA A 115 2.87 12.94 12.96
C ALA A 115 3.68 12.68 11.69
N ALA A 116 4.98 12.97 11.68
CA ALA A 116 5.85 12.58 10.57
C ALA A 116 5.80 11.05 10.42
N PRO A 117 5.51 10.54 9.20
CA PRO A 117 5.53 9.10 8.95
C PRO A 117 6.90 8.54 9.30
N ASP A 118 6.94 7.45 10.06
CA ASP A 118 8.21 6.76 10.24
C ASP A 118 8.60 6.01 8.95
N ALA A 119 9.88 5.72 8.79
CA ALA A 119 10.40 5.03 7.60
C ALA A 119 9.73 3.66 7.37
N GLN A 120 9.22 3.00 8.43
CA GLN A 120 8.51 1.72 8.33
C GLN A 120 7.13 1.89 7.69
N TYR A 121 6.42 2.96 8.06
CA TYR A 121 5.13 3.29 7.46
C TYR A 121 5.28 3.63 5.98
N GLU A 122 6.22 4.53 5.63
CA GLU A 122 6.49 4.90 4.23
C GLU A 122 6.87 3.67 3.39
N ALA A 123 7.74 2.80 3.92
CA ALA A 123 8.07 1.55 3.25
C ALA A 123 6.85 0.62 3.10
N ALA A 124 5.93 0.57 4.06
CA ALA A 124 4.70 -0.22 3.96
C ALA A 124 3.75 0.35 2.90
N VAL A 125 3.63 1.67 2.81
CA VAL A 125 2.86 2.36 1.76
C VAL A 125 3.43 2.03 0.37
N PHE A 126 4.75 2.11 0.19
CA PHE A 126 5.38 1.76 -1.07
C PHE A 126 5.16 0.29 -1.45
N ARG A 127 5.34 -0.64 -0.49
CA ARG A 127 5.04 -2.07 -0.74
C ARG A 127 3.59 -2.32 -1.15
N ALA A 128 2.64 -1.59 -0.57
CA ALA A 128 1.23 -1.70 -0.95
C ALA A 128 0.98 -1.24 -2.40
N LYS A 129 1.67 -0.20 -2.87
CA LYS A 129 1.64 0.24 -4.27
C LYS A 129 2.20 -0.86 -5.20
N VAL A 130 3.33 -1.46 -4.86
CA VAL A 130 3.94 -2.56 -5.63
C VAL A 130 3.01 -3.78 -5.68
N GLU A 131 2.45 -4.19 -4.55
CA GLU A 131 1.50 -5.31 -4.48
C GLU A 131 0.26 -5.06 -5.35
N LYS A 132 -0.27 -3.82 -5.36
CA LYS A 132 -1.36 -3.46 -6.27
C LYS A 132 -0.96 -3.65 -7.73
N ALA A 133 0.23 -3.22 -8.14
CA ALA A 133 0.70 -3.40 -9.51
C ALA A 133 0.81 -4.90 -9.89
N ILE A 134 1.29 -5.74 -8.97
CA ILE A 134 1.35 -7.20 -9.16
C ILE A 134 -0.05 -7.78 -9.34
N ARG A 135 -1.04 -7.38 -8.53
CA ARG A 135 -2.43 -7.85 -8.66
C ARG A 135 -3.08 -7.43 -9.97
N VAL A 136 -2.87 -6.19 -10.40
CA VAL A 136 -3.38 -5.71 -11.70
C VAL A 136 -2.75 -6.52 -12.84
N THR A 137 -1.44 -6.74 -12.80
CA THR A 137 -0.74 -7.57 -13.77
C THR A 137 -1.30 -9.00 -13.81
N GLN A 138 -1.55 -9.60 -12.64
CA GLN A 138 -2.14 -10.95 -12.53
C GLN A 138 -3.51 -11.06 -13.21
N GLN A 139 -4.32 -10.00 -13.13
CA GLN A 139 -5.67 -9.98 -13.71
C GLN A 139 -5.67 -9.82 -15.24
N GLU A 140 -4.59 -9.28 -15.81
CA GLU A 140 -4.50 -8.94 -17.23
C GLU A 140 -3.80 -9.98 -18.09
N ILE A 141 -2.96 -10.82 -17.48
CA ILE A 141 -2.14 -11.78 -18.22
C ILE A 141 -2.66 -13.22 -18.06
N GLU A 142 -2.21 -14.08 -18.95
CA GLU A 142 -2.56 -15.50 -18.88
C GLU A 142 -2.07 -16.14 -17.57
N PHE A 143 -2.90 -16.99 -16.99
CA PHE A 143 -2.62 -17.68 -15.73
C PHE A 143 -1.27 -18.41 -15.75
N ALA A 144 -0.91 -19.07 -16.87
CA ALA A 144 0.36 -19.78 -16.99
C ALA A 144 1.56 -18.85 -16.96
N ASP A 145 1.47 -17.67 -17.59
CA ASP A 145 2.55 -16.67 -17.58
C ASP A 145 2.75 -16.09 -16.18
N PHE A 146 1.64 -15.74 -15.49
CA PHE A 146 1.72 -15.26 -14.12
C PHE A 146 2.21 -16.34 -13.14
N SER A 147 1.77 -17.58 -13.30
CA SER A 147 2.21 -18.68 -12.43
C SER A 147 3.72 -18.96 -12.55
N ILE A 148 4.28 -18.89 -13.76
CA ILE A 148 5.72 -18.97 -13.99
C ILE A 148 6.45 -17.79 -13.28
N PHE A 149 5.93 -16.58 -13.40
CA PHE A 149 6.47 -15.42 -12.72
C PHE A 149 6.40 -15.56 -11.20
N SER A 150 5.26 -15.98 -10.67
CA SER A 150 5.06 -16.22 -9.23
C SER A 150 6.10 -17.22 -8.69
N MET A 151 6.19 -18.39 -9.30
CA MET A 151 7.15 -19.40 -8.84
C MET A 151 8.59 -18.93 -8.94
N ARG A 152 8.96 -18.25 -10.04
CA ARG A 152 10.35 -17.86 -10.30
C ARG A 152 10.78 -16.64 -9.48
N VAL A 153 9.92 -15.62 -9.40
CA VAL A 153 10.26 -14.31 -8.83
C VAL A 153 9.70 -14.15 -7.41
N LEU A 154 8.41 -14.44 -7.21
CA LEU A 154 7.77 -14.21 -5.91
C LEU A 154 8.11 -15.31 -4.90
N GLU A 155 8.30 -16.56 -5.36
CA GLU A 155 8.64 -17.71 -4.53
C GLU A 155 10.14 -18.05 -4.57
N GLY A 156 10.92 -17.46 -5.49
CA GLY A 156 12.37 -17.63 -5.60
C GLY A 156 12.81 -19.00 -6.14
N LYS A 157 11.92 -19.78 -6.81
CA LYS A 157 12.26 -21.11 -7.30
C LYS A 157 13.27 -21.09 -8.46
N PRO A 158 14.18 -22.08 -8.56
CA PRO A 158 15.11 -22.19 -9.67
C PRO A 158 14.39 -22.33 -11.02
N GLY A 159 14.93 -21.72 -12.09
CA GLY A 159 14.35 -21.79 -13.44
C GLY A 159 14.14 -23.19 -13.95
N LYS A 160 15.03 -24.12 -13.63
CA LYS A 160 14.91 -25.56 -13.99
C LYS A 160 13.69 -26.24 -13.33
N GLU A 161 13.43 -25.92 -12.06
CA GLU A 161 12.25 -26.44 -11.33
C GLU A 161 10.97 -25.90 -11.94
N VAL A 162 10.92 -24.60 -12.25
CA VAL A 162 9.77 -23.97 -12.91
C VAL A 162 9.54 -24.56 -14.30
N ALA A 163 10.61 -24.75 -15.09
CA ALA A 163 10.53 -25.38 -16.41
C ALA A 163 9.93 -26.79 -16.33
N ALA A 164 10.39 -27.59 -15.37
CA ALA A 164 9.88 -28.95 -15.15
C ALA A 164 8.40 -28.94 -14.71
N ALA A 165 7.99 -28.03 -13.81
CA ALA A 165 6.63 -27.93 -13.31
C ALA A 165 5.61 -27.59 -14.41
N PHE A 166 6.01 -26.80 -15.42
CA PHE A 166 5.16 -26.41 -16.53
C PHE A 166 5.37 -27.23 -17.81
N GLY A 167 6.29 -28.19 -17.81
CA GLY A 167 6.59 -29.02 -19.01
C GLY A 167 7.15 -28.19 -20.17
N VAL A 168 7.91 -27.14 -19.88
CA VAL A 168 8.50 -26.21 -20.88
C VAL A 168 10.02 -26.17 -20.74
N SER A 169 10.71 -25.58 -21.72
CA SER A 169 12.14 -25.36 -21.65
C SER A 169 12.49 -24.10 -20.82
N GLU A 170 13.69 -24.03 -20.22
CA GLU A 170 14.19 -22.85 -19.53
C GLU A 170 14.19 -21.58 -20.40
N PRO A 171 14.58 -21.63 -21.70
CA PRO A 171 14.42 -20.47 -22.59
C PRO A 171 12.96 -20.01 -22.74
N THR A 172 11.99 -20.92 -22.67
CA THR A 172 10.55 -20.57 -22.68
C THR A 172 10.15 -19.87 -21.37
N VAL A 173 10.63 -20.34 -20.23
CA VAL A 173 10.46 -19.65 -18.93
C VAL A 173 11.01 -18.22 -19.02
N SER A 174 12.25 -18.04 -19.50
CA SER A 174 12.87 -16.73 -19.64
C SER A 174 12.08 -15.76 -20.53
N ARG A 175 11.55 -16.23 -21.66
CA ARG A 175 10.71 -15.40 -22.56
C ARG A 175 9.39 -14.98 -21.91
N ARG A 176 8.73 -15.89 -21.19
CA ARG A 176 7.49 -15.58 -20.48
C ARG A 176 7.74 -14.60 -19.32
N LEU A 177 8.83 -14.76 -18.57
CA LEU A 177 9.24 -13.81 -17.55
C LEU A 177 9.49 -12.41 -18.12
N ALA A 178 10.19 -12.30 -19.27
CA ALA A 178 10.42 -11.01 -19.91
C ALA A 178 9.10 -10.29 -20.25
N LYS A 179 8.13 -11.01 -20.80
CA LYS A 179 6.79 -10.50 -21.11
C LYS A 179 6.08 -9.97 -19.85
N VAL A 180 6.09 -10.76 -18.75
CA VAL A 180 5.44 -10.36 -17.50
C VAL A 180 6.13 -9.15 -16.88
N ARG A 181 7.47 -9.09 -16.88
CA ARG A 181 8.21 -7.92 -16.37
C ARG A 181 7.88 -6.64 -17.11
N GLU A 182 7.76 -6.70 -18.44
CA GLU A 182 7.40 -5.54 -19.24
C GLU A 182 6.03 -4.99 -18.83
N ILE A 183 5.02 -5.85 -18.74
CA ILE A 183 3.68 -5.47 -18.31
C ILE A 183 3.70 -4.95 -16.86
N LEU A 184 4.40 -5.63 -15.95
CA LEU A 184 4.49 -5.21 -14.55
C LEU A 184 5.14 -3.84 -14.39
N ARG A 185 6.20 -3.53 -15.16
CA ARG A 185 6.82 -2.20 -15.15
C ARG A 185 5.84 -1.11 -15.57
N VAL A 186 5.04 -1.37 -16.61
CA VAL A 186 4.00 -0.43 -17.05
C VAL A 186 2.95 -0.24 -15.94
N ARG A 187 2.41 -1.32 -15.38
CA ARG A 187 1.41 -1.25 -14.31
C ARG A 187 1.95 -0.59 -13.04
N LEU A 188 3.21 -0.86 -12.69
CA LEU A 188 3.85 -0.20 -11.56
C LEU A 188 4.02 1.31 -11.82
N ALA A 189 4.43 1.71 -13.01
CA ALA A 189 4.51 3.13 -13.36
C ALA A 189 3.14 3.83 -13.25
N GLU A 190 2.06 3.19 -13.70
CA GLU A 190 0.70 3.71 -13.59
C GLU A 190 0.26 3.83 -12.12
N VAL A 191 0.47 2.78 -11.31
CA VAL A 191 0.12 2.80 -9.88
C VAL A 191 0.90 3.89 -9.15
N ILE A 192 2.21 4.02 -9.42
CA ILE A 192 3.03 5.09 -8.85
C ILE A 192 2.49 6.46 -9.28
N ALA A 193 2.16 6.66 -10.55
CA ALA A 193 1.60 7.92 -11.04
C ALA A 193 0.25 8.27 -10.38
N VAL A 194 -0.57 7.27 -10.06
CA VAL A 194 -1.87 7.47 -9.38
C VAL A 194 -1.71 7.87 -7.92
N TYR A 195 -0.80 7.22 -7.19
CA TYR A 195 -0.67 7.35 -5.73
C TYR A 195 0.56 8.16 -5.27
N SER A 196 1.24 8.87 -6.17
CA SER A 196 2.37 9.74 -5.83
C SER A 196 2.02 11.20 -6.11
N PHE A 197 2.12 12.01 -5.08
CA PHE A 197 1.76 13.44 -5.09
C PHE A 197 3.00 14.33 -4.96
N THR A 198 4.15 13.73 -4.66
CA THR A 198 5.44 14.43 -4.54
C THR A 198 6.49 13.81 -5.48
N ALA A 199 7.53 14.58 -5.82
CA ALA A 199 8.66 14.08 -6.60
C ALA A 199 9.40 12.94 -5.87
N GLU A 200 9.43 12.99 -4.54
CA GLU A 200 10.05 11.95 -3.71
C GLU A 200 9.31 10.61 -3.82
N GLU A 201 7.96 10.64 -3.79
CA GLU A 201 7.15 9.44 -3.98
C GLU A 201 7.30 8.87 -5.40
N ALA A 202 7.39 9.73 -6.41
CA ALA A 202 7.61 9.30 -7.79
C ALA A 202 8.99 8.65 -7.99
N ALA A 203 9.99 9.02 -7.18
CA ALA A 203 11.34 8.43 -7.20
C ALA A 203 11.49 7.16 -6.35
N GLU A 204 10.47 6.76 -5.58
CA GLU A 204 10.52 5.57 -4.71
C GLU A 204 10.89 4.28 -5.45
N PRO A 205 10.37 3.97 -6.66
CA PRO A 205 10.76 2.75 -7.37
C PRO A 205 12.26 2.66 -7.60
N ALA A 206 12.88 3.73 -8.09
CA ALA A 206 14.32 3.75 -8.39
C ALA A 206 15.16 3.57 -7.11
N ARG A 207 14.77 4.19 -5.99
CA ARG A 207 15.43 4.04 -4.69
C ARG A 207 15.33 2.63 -4.12
N ASN A 208 14.30 1.87 -4.51
CA ASN A 208 14.07 0.49 -4.08
C ASN A 208 14.49 -0.54 -5.16
N GLY A 209 15.39 -0.19 -6.07
CA GLY A 209 15.94 -1.11 -7.08
C GLY A 209 14.98 -1.45 -8.22
N LEU A 210 13.81 -0.78 -8.31
CA LEU A 210 12.82 -1.02 -9.35
C LEU A 210 13.01 -0.04 -10.51
N SER A 211 13.83 -0.41 -11.50
CA SER A 211 13.95 0.34 -12.75
C SER A 211 12.70 0.13 -13.62
N LEU A 212 11.92 1.19 -13.79
CA LEU A 212 10.71 1.17 -14.64
C LEU A 212 11.03 1.34 -16.13
N THR A 213 12.16 1.97 -16.46
CA THR A 213 12.64 2.19 -17.83
C THR A 213 14.12 1.81 -17.93
N PRO A 214 14.45 0.50 -18.04
CA PRO A 214 15.83 0.06 -18.10
C PRO A 214 16.51 0.62 -19.38
N LYS A 215 17.56 1.42 -19.17
CA LYS A 215 18.44 1.90 -20.25
C LYS A 215 19.59 0.90 -20.33
N GLN A 216 19.71 0.15 -21.41
CA GLN A 216 20.84 -0.77 -21.74
C GLN A 216 21.33 -1.70 -20.58
N GLU A 217 21.70 -2.95 -20.88
CA GLU A 217 21.98 -4.08 -19.98
C GLU A 217 20.73 -4.72 -19.36
N ALA A 218 19.82 -5.17 -20.20
CA ALA A 218 18.53 -5.74 -19.81
C ALA A 218 18.64 -6.88 -18.78
N ALA A 219 19.65 -7.76 -18.88
CA ALA A 219 19.74 -8.94 -18.01
C ALA A 219 20.07 -8.60 -16.55
N ALA A 220 21.02 -7.70 -16.29
CA ALA A 220 21.38 -7.28 -14.93
C ALA A 220 20.24 -6.45 -14.30
N ALA A 221 19.64 -5.54 -15.07
CA ALA A 221 18.50 -4.76 -14.64
C ALA A 221 17.26 -5.62 -14.35
N ASP A 222 17.06 -6.69 -15.12
CA ASP A 222 15.99 -7.66 -14.89
C ASP A 222 16.20 -8.48 -13.62
N ALA A 223 17.42 -8.91 -13.35
CA ALA A 223 17.74 -9.66 -12.14
C ALA A 223 17.52 -8.79 -10.87
N MET A 224 18.00 -7.55 -10.88
CA MET A 224 17.77 -6.60 -9.78
C MET A 224 16.29 -6.28 -9.59
N PHE A 225 15.55 -6.12 -10.69
CA PHE A 225 14.11 -5.89 -10.63
C PHE A 225 13.37 -7.08 -10.02
N ASP A 226 13.68 -8.31 -10.43
CA ASP A 226 13.09 -9.53 -9.89
C ASP A 226 13.39 -9.71 -8.40
N GLU A 227 14.64 -9.49 -7.98
CA GLU A 227 15.05 -9.57 -6.58
C GLU A 227 14.28 -8.56 -5.72
N ALA A 228 14.22 -7.29 -6.15
CA ALA A 228 13.50 -6.24 -5.43
C ALA A 228 11.99 -6.52 -5.36
N ILE A 229 11.37 -6.97 -6.47
CA ILE A 229 9.95 -7.35 -6.48
C ILE A 229 9.68 -8.52 -5.54
N GLY A 230 10.53 -9.55 -5.55
CA GLY A 230 10.38 -10.72 -4.67
C GLY A 230 10.46 -10.33 -3.19
N GLU A 231 11.47 -9.56 -2.79
CA GLU A 231 11.60 -9.08 -1.41
C GLU A 231 10.42 -8.21 -0.97
N ILE A 232 10.01 -7.25 -1.80
CA ILE A 232 8.90 -6.35 -1.51
C ILE A 232 7.61 -7.16 -1.33
N TYR A 233 7.36 -8.12 -2.22
CA TYR A 233 6.17 -8.97 -2.18
C TYR A 233 6.14 -9.83 -0.92
N GLN A 234 7.24 -10.50 -0.54
CA GLN A 234 7.30 -11.32 0.65
C GLN A 234 7.00 -10.53 1.93
N ARG A 235 7.61 -9.35 2.08
CA ARG A 235 7.33 -8.45 3.22
C ARG A 235 5.88 -7.97 3.25
N GLN A 236 5.27 -7.74 2.09
CA GLN A 236 3.87 -7.34 2.01
C GLN A 236 2.92 -8.50 2.36
N MET A 237 3.25 -9.72 1.96
CA MET A 237 2.48 -10.91 2.33
C MET A 237 2.50 -11.19 3.83
N GLU A 238 3.60 -10.93 4.51
CA GLU A 238 3.69 -10.99 5.98
C GLU A 238 2.71 -9.99 6.63
N LEU A 239 2.69 -8.76 6.17
CA LEU A 239 1.76 -7.73 6.65
C LEU A 239 0.30 -8.14 6.44
N ARG A 240 -0.03 -8.70 5.28
CA ARG A 240 -1.40 -9.18 5.00
C ARG A 240 -1.80 -10.37 5.85
N LYS A 241 -0.90 -11.30 6.12
CA LYS A 241 -1.17 -12.41 7.05
C LYS A 241 -1.48 -11.91 8.45
N LEU A 242 -0.74 -10.93 8.93
CA LEU A 242 -0.99 -10.28 10.24
C LEU A 242 -2.35 -9.56 10.26
N ASP A 243 -2.68 -8.83 9.19
CA ASP A 243 -3.97 -8.14 9.04
C ASP A 243 -5.14 -9.14 9.06
N GLN A 244 -5.04 -10.25 8.30
CA GLN A 244 -6.04 -11.30 8.30
C GLN A 244 -6.22 -11.96 9.66
N ALA A 245 -5.11 -12.30 10.34
CA ALA A 245 -5.16 -12.87 11.69
C ALA A 245 -5.82 -11.93 12.70
N THR A 246 -5.73 -10.62 12.47
CA THR A 246 -6.38 -9.59 13.29
C THR A 246 -7.89 -9.53 13.05
N ARG A 247 -8.34 -9.75 11.82
CA ARG A 247 -9.77 -9.72 11.45
C ARG A 247 -10.55 -10.95 11.94
N LEU A 248 -9.86 -12.05 12.19
CA LEU A 248 -10.48 -13.32 12.61
C LEU A 248 -10.58 -13.49 14.13
N LYS A 249 -10.04 -12.56 14.90
CA LYS A 249 -10.11 -12.50 16.37
C LYS A 249 -11.10 -11.46 16.86
#